data_7f60e357bc49363781c38837f3a5a84f
#
_entry.id   7f60e357bc49363781c38837f3a5a84f
#
_cell.length_a   1.000
_cell.length_b   1.000
_cell.length_c   1.000
_cell.angle_alpha   90.00
_cell.angle_beta   90.00
_cell.angle_gamma   90.00
#
_symmetry.space_group_name_H-M   'P 1'
#
loop_
_entity.id
_entity.type
_entity.pdbx_description
1 polymer ?
#
loop_
_entity_poly.entity_id
_entity_poly.type
_entity_poly.pdbx_seq_one_letter_code
_entity_poly.pdbx_strand_id
1 'polypeptide(L)'
;MSQSTPIKIRLMGKDYTLRVDKDDELATLEMAEYLNARLKAFKEAHPEQSDLTAAVITGLAITEELFTERAASRDPGDHVNGVLTALEKKLSKALRA
;
A
#
# COMPACT_ATOMS: atom_id res chain seq x y z
N MET A 1 2.56 -5.35 -27.72
CA MET A 1 1.83 -4.11 -27.48
C MET A 1 0.84 -4.29 -26.35
N SER A 2 0.98 -3.49 -25.33
CA SER A 2 0.06 -3.60 -24.21
C SER A 2 -1.28 -2.95 -24.57
N GLN A 3 -2.35 -3.67 -24.29
CA GLN A 3 -3.69 -3.12 -24.43
C GLN A 3 -4.15 -2.71 -23.05
N SER A 4 -4.35 -1.41 -22.87
CA SER A 4 -4.85 -0.95 -21.60
C SER A 4 -6.37 -0.95 -21.62
N THR A 5 -6.95 -1.43 -20.54
CA THR A 5 -8.39 -1.44 -20.35
C THR A 5 -8.74 -0.66 -19.08
N PRO A 6 -9.87 0.04 -19.09
CA PRO A 6 -10.31 0.73 -17.88
C PRO A 6 -10.94 -0.27 -16.93
N ILE A 7 -10.54 -0.18 -15.66
CA ILE A 7 -11.19 -0.95 -14.60
C ILE A 7 -11.64 0.02 -13.52
N LYS A 8 -12.66 -0.35 -12.81
CA LYS A 8 -13.18 0.45 -11.72
C LYS A 8 -12.82 -0.22 -10.40
N ILE A 9 -12.20 0.55 -9.50
CA ILE A 9 -11.91 0.06 -8.16
C ILE A 9 -12.64 0.94 -7.16
N ARG A 10 -12.90 0.39 -6.00
CA ARG A 10 -13.60 1.11 -4.95
C ARG A 10 -12.73 1.12 -3.70
N LEU A 11 -12.40 2.32 -3.24
CA LEU A 11 -11.59 2.52 -2.05
C LEU A 11 -12.29 3.50 -1.12
N MET A 12 -12.55 3.07 0.10
CA MET A 12 -13.20 3.90 1.11
C MET A 12 -14.50 4.53 0.61
N GLY A 13 -15.29 3.75 -0.10
CA GLY A 13 -16.59 4.19 -0.58
C GLY A 13 -16.58 5.06 -1.83
N LYS A 14 -15.41 5.29 -2.41
CA LYS A 14 -15.28 6.09 -3.62
C LYS A 14 -14.81 5.23 -4.77
N ASP A 15 -15.34 5.50 -5.96
CA ASP A 15 -14.99 4.77 -7.17
C ASP A 15 -13.87 5.50 -7.92
N TYR A 16 -12.91 4.72 -8.38
CA TYR A 16 -11.80 5.24 -9.19
C TYR A 16 -11.69 4.40 -10.45
N THR A 17 -11.41 5.05 -11.55
CA THR A 17 -11.19 4.35 -12.81
C THR A 17 -9.71 4.37 -13.13
N LEU A 18 -9.14 3.19 -13.34
CA LEU A 18 -7.73 3.05 -13.69
C LEU A 18 -7.62 2.35 -15.03
N ARG A 19 -6.57 2.69 -15.78
CA ARG A 19 -6.26 1.96 -16.98
C ARG A 19 -5.08 1.05 -16.70
N VAL A 20 -5.28 -0.23 -16.94
CA VAL A 20 -4.26 -1.24 -16.68
C VAL A 20 -4.14 -2.13 -17.91
N ASP A 21 -3.04 -2.85 -18.01
CA ASP A 21 -2.90 -3.85 -19.05
C ASP A 21 -3.93 -4.95 -18.84
N LYS A 22 -4.46 -5.45 -19.94
CA LYS A 22 -5.49 -6.47 -19.87
C LYS A 22 -5.06 -7.67 -19.03
N ASP A 23 -3.79 -8.06 -19.14
CA ASP A 23 -3.28 -9.21 -18.40
C ASP A 23 -3.19 -8.94 -16.91
N ASP A 24 -3.22 -7.68 -16.51
CA ASP A 24 -3.08 -7.29 -15.10
C ASP A 24 -4.41 -6.97 -14.43
N GLU A 25 -5.52 -7.11 -15.14
CA GLU A 25 -6.83 -6.74 -14.59
C GLU A 25 -7.15 -7.45 -13.29
N LEU A 26 -7.10 -8.78 -13.30
CA LEU A 26 -7.46 -9.55 -12.12
C LEU A 26 -6.53 -9.25 -10.96
N ALA A 27 -5.24 -9.19 -11.23
CA ALA A 27 -4.26 -8.90 -10.19
C ALA A 27 -4.49 -7.52 -9.58
N THR A 28 -4.80 -6.53 -10.43
CA THR A 28 -5.05 -5.18 -9.94
C THR A 28 -6.32 -5.11 -9.10
N LEU A 29 -7.37 -5.82 -9.52
CA LEU A 29 -8.60 -5.86 -8.74
C LEU A 29 -8.37 -6.51 -7.37
N GLU A 30 -7.58 -7.58 -7.32
CA GLU A 30 -7.24 -8.21 -6.06
C GLU A 30 -6.44 -7.29 -5.16
N MET A 31 -5.49 -6.56 -5.74
CA MET A 31 -4.69 -5.60 -4.98
C MET A 31 -5.55 -4.47 -4.43
N ALA A 32 -6.50 -3.98 -5.23
CA ALA A 32 -7.41 -2.93 -4.81
C ALA A 32 -8.29 -3.41 -3.65
N GLU A 33 -8.75 -4.64 -3.72
CA GLU A 33 -9.55 -5.23 -2.66
C GLU A 33 -8.76 -5.34 -1.36
N TYR A 34 -7.52 -5.78 -1.45
CA TYR A 34 -6.64 -5.85 -0.30
C TYR A 34 -6.39 -4.48 0.30
N LEU A 35 -6.08 -3.51 -0.55
CA LEU A 35 -5.84 -2.14 -0.09
C LEU A 35 -7.08 -1.58 0.59
N ASN A 36 -8.25 -1.80 0.01
CA ASN A 36 -9.49 -1.31 0.60
C ASN A 36 -9.72 -1.90 1.99
N ALA A 37 -9.45 -3.19 2.16
CA ALA A 37 -9.59 -3.84 3.45
C ALA A 37 -8.65 -3.22 4.49
N ARG A 38 -7.41 -2.93 4.09
CA ARG A 38 -6.44 -2.32 4.99
C ARG A 38 -6.84 -0.90 5.37
N LEU A 39 -7.32 -0.12 4.40
CA LEU A 39 -7.80 1.23 4.65
C LEU A 39 -9.00 1.23 5.58
N LYS A 40 -9.91 0.31 5.35
CA LYS A 40 -11.10 0.20 6.19
C LYS A 40 -10.73 -0.17 7.62
N ALA A 41 -9.80 -1.11 7.80
CA ALA A 41 -9.34 -1.49 9.12
C ALA A 41 -8.73 -0.31 9.87
N PHE A 42 -7.92 0.50 9.16
CA PHE A 42 -7.34 1.68 9.77
C PHE A 42 -8.41 2.67 10.20
N LYS A 43 -9.38 2.94 9.34
CA LYS A 43 -10.45 3.89 9.65
C LYS A 43 -11.31 3.42 10.82
N GLU A 44 -11.52 2.12 10.94
CA GLU A 44 -12.27 1.58 12.07
C GLU A 44 -11.52 1.73 13.38
N ALA A 45 -10.21 1.59 13.34
CA ALA A 45 -9.37 1.78 14.52
C ALA A 45 -9.16 3.25 14.86
N HIS A 46 -9.19 4.12 13.84
CA HIS A 46 -8.92 5.55 14.00
C HIS A 46 -9.98 6.38 13.27
N PRO A 47 -11.23 6.36 13.73
CA PRO A 47 -12.31 7.04 13.00
C PRO A 47 -12.16 8.55 12.94
N GLU A 48 -11.34 9.13 13.79
CA GLU A 48 -11.11 10.58 13.81
C GLU A 48 -10.14 11.04 12.73
N GLN A 49 -9.41 10.11 12.10
CA GLN A 49 -8.43 10.48 11.09
C GLN A 49 -9.09 10.69 9.73
N SER A 50 -8.52 11.61 8.94
CA SER A 50 -9.03 11.89 7.61
C SER A 50 -8.73 10.72 6.66
N ASP A 51 -9.45 10.68 5.54
CA ASP A 51 -9.21 9.68 4.51
C ASP A 51 -7.80 9.80 3.93
N LEU A 52 -7.32 11.04 3.77
CA LEU A 52 -5.96 11.24 3.27
C LEU A 52 -4.92 10.67 4.24
N THR A 53 -5.09 10.95 5.53
CA THR A 53 -4.17 10.41 6.54
C THR A 53 -4.23 8.89 6.55
N ALA A 54 -5.42 8.32 6.47
CA ALA A 54 -5.57 6.88 6.41
C ALA A 54 -4.83 6.30 5.21
N ALA A 55 -4.95 6.94 4.05
CA ALA A 55 -4.27 6.47 2.84
C ALA A 55 -2.75 6.52 2.98
N VAL A 56 -2.24 7.62 3.53
CA VAL A 56 -0.79 7.79 3.68
C VAL A 56 -0.23 6.76 4.65
N ILE A 57 -0.83 6.63 5.82
CA ILE A 57 -0.31 5.73 6.85
C ILE A 57 -0.44 4.27 6.40
N THR A 58 -1.58 3.91 5.82
CA THR A 58 -1.78 2.56 5.33
C THR A 58 -0.79 2.22 4.22
N GLY A 59 -0.58 3.18 3.30
CA GLY A 59 0.40 2.97 2.23
C GLY A 59 1.80 2.75 2.76
N LEU A 60 2.21 3.52 3.75
CA LEU A 60 3.52 3.36 4.35
C LEU A 60 3.65 2.03 5.09
N ALA A 61 2.60 1.62 5.79
CA ALA A 61 2.61 0.34 6.49
C ALA A 61 2.76 -0.83 5.52
N ILE A 62 2.04 -0.79 4.41
CA ILE A 62 2.14 -1.83 3.39
C ILE A 62 3.53 -1.84 2.77
N THR A 63 4.08 -0.66 2.52
CA THR A 63 5.42 -0.54 1.97
C THR A 63 6.46 -1.14 2.92
N GLU A 64 6.30 -0.88 4.22
CA GLU A 64 7.19 -1.46 5.21
C GLU A 64 7.09 -2.99 5.21
N GLU A 65 5.88 -3.50 5.13
CA GLU A 65 5.67 -4.96 5.07
C GLU A 65 6.36 -5.56 3.85
N LEU A 66 6.26 -4.87 2.71
CA LEU A 66 6.91 -5.32 1.49
C LEU A 66 8.44 -5.39 1.66
N PHE A 67 9.02 -4.37 2.24
CA PHE A 67 10.46 -4.35 2.46
C PHE A 67 10.89 -5.42 3.46
N THR A 68 10.07 -5.66 4.47
CA THR A 68 10.33 -6.72 5.43
C THR A 68 10.31 -8.09 4.78
N GLU A 69 9.35 -8.33 3.89
CA GLU A 69 9.27 -9.57 3.15
C GLU A 69 10.46 -9.77 2.23
N ARG A 70 10.88 -8.70 1.56
CA ARG A 70 12.06 -8.75 0.69
C ARG A 70 13.31 -9.09 1.48
N ALA A 71 13.45 -8.52 2.66
CA ALA A 71 14.59 -8.80 3.53
C ALA A 71 14.58 -10.26 3.99
N ALA A 72 13.40 -10.80 4.29
CA ALA A 72 13.29 -12.18 4.75
C ALA A 72 13.57 -13.19 3.63
N SER A 73 13.22 -12.86 2.39
CA SER A 73 13.41 -13.78 1.28
C SER A 73 14.76 -13.63 0.60
N ARG A 74 15.53 -12.62 0.96
CA ARG A 74 16.89 -12.43 0.44
C ARG A 74 17.89 -12.76 1.52
N ASP A 75 19.13 -13.02 1.06
CA ASP A 75 20.21 -13.08 2.01
C ASP A 75 20.23 -11.78 2.80
N PRO A 76 20.20 -11.84 4.13
CA PRO A 76 20.15 -10.62 4.94
C PRO A 76 21.47 -9.88 4.93
N GLY A 77 21.77 -9.23 3.82
CA GLY A 77 22.92 -8.36 3.74
C GLY A 77 22.68 -7.09 4.50
N ASP A 78 23.76 -6.48 4.97
CA ASP A 78 23.67 -5.24 5.73
C ASP A 78 22.95 -4.15 4.98
N HIS A 79 23.07 -4.15 3.65
CA HIS A 79 22.43 -3.17 2.80
C HIS A 79 20.92 -3.17 2.96
N VAL A 80 20.33 -4.35 3.01
CA VAL A 80 18.88 -4.48 3.15
C VAL A 80 18.42 -3.99 4.52
N ASN A 81 19.17 -4.35 5.55
CA ASN A 81 18.87 -3.88 6.90
C ASN A 81 18.93 -2.37 7.01
N GLY A 82 19.90 -1.75 6.31
CA GLY A 82 20.00 -0.31 6.29
C GLY A 82 18.79 0.36 5.68
N VAL A 83 18.28 -0.20 4.58
CA VAL A 83 17.10 0.33 3.91
C VAL A 83 15.88 0.25 4.83
N LEU A 84 15.69 -0.88 5.50
CA LEU A 84 14.56 -1.05 6.41
C LEU A 84 14.63 -0.07 7.58
N THR A 85 15.83 0.14 8.12
CA THR A 85 16.00 1.08 9.22
C THR A 85 15.64 2.50 8.79
N ALA A 86 16.07 2.90 7.60
CA ALA A 86 15.75 4.23 7.08
C ALA A 86 14.26 4.39 6.86
N LEU A 87 13.60 3.36 6.36
CA LEU A 87 12.16 3.39 6.12
C LEU A 87 11.40 3.48 7.44
N GLU A 88 11.80 2.73 8.44
CA GLU A 88 11.17 2.79 9.76
C GLU A 88 11.28 4.18 10.37
N LYS A 89 12.42 4.83 10.21
CA LYS A 89 12.60 6.19 10.70
C LYS A 89 11.67 7.16 10.00
N LYS A 90 11.53 7.02 8.68
CA LYS A 90 10.64 7.89 7.93
C LYS A 90 9.19 7.65 8.32
N LEU A 91 8.80 6.41 8.51
CA LEU A 91 7.46 6.07 8.93
C LEU A 91 7.16 6.64 10.31
N SER A 92 8.10 6.52 11.23
CA SER A 92 7.95 7.07 12.57
C SER A 92 7.75 8.58 12.55
N LYS A 93 8.52 9.28 11.69
CA LYS A 93 8.34 10.72 11.53
C LYS A 93 6.97 11.08 10.96
N ALA A 94 6.52 10.32 9.97
CA ALA A 94 5.21 10.56 9.38
C ALA A 94 4.10 10.42 10.41
N LEU A 95 4.23 9.46 11.32
CA LEU A 95 3.24 9.24 12.36
C LEU A 95 3.24 10.33 13.42
N ARG A 96 4.35 11.04 13.57
CA ARG A 96 4.44 12.13 14.54
C ARG A 96 3.96 13.47 13.98
N ALA A 97 3.97 13.61 12.69
CA ALA A 97 3.59 14.87 12.02
C ALA A 97 2.06 15.13 12.05
#